data_3c1e371a5a66df05404cccb37ba1bf5f
#
_entry.id   3c1e371a5a66df05404cccb37ba1bf5f
#
_cell.length_a   1.000
_cell.length_b   1.000
_cell.length_c   1.000
_cell.angle_alpha   90.00
_cell.angle_beta   90.00
_cell.angle_gamma   90.00
#
_symmetry.space_group_name_H-M   'P 1'
#
loop_
_entity.id
_entity.type
_entity.pdbx_description
1 polymer ?
#
loop_
_entity_poly.entity_id
_entity_poly.type
_entity_poly.pdbx_seq_one_letter_code
_entity_poly.pdbx_strand_id
1 'polypeptide(L)'
;DTDTNDLTKFGIKSYAIFKLINSGTFDSLIMFQTIEKEHNWTQRERKQLRNISQIISSLMMRKETQDKLEQSQKLMRQLAFYDAIYNIPNRARLNKDLDKIIKRNTKGSLIAFKVTNTRTLSAVYGHTYSDMLLRSIAQYLKDLPVKDIGVYYFTNAIFMLNLPDCTDNEAKNLVEMLIHRFSKPWKFGEDEHSIHCSLGIAFYPENGEDAEELCKAASTAMYRAREFKQNSYAFYSGSLERTRMFAASLEQHIRECINDGMRGFSLRFQPSFSAVDGSIIGCESFVRWHDEQYGNIPNSTLFPMAENLGLSHVIDGWVMERSCEFCKEIQDAGFENFTVSVNL
;
A
#
# COMPACT_ATOMS: atom_id res chain seq x y z
N ASP A 1 53.33 -38.88 14.27
CA ASP A 1 54.69 -39.01 13.73
C ASP A 1 54.78 -38.79 12.21
N THR A 2 54.09 -37.84 11.72
CA THR A 2 54.24 -37.38 10.34
C THR A 2 54.13 -35.86 10.39
N ASP A 3 55.11 -35.14 9.86
CA ASP A 3 55.20 -33.70 9.65
C ASP A 3 56.07 -32.85 10.60
N THR A 4 56.91 -33.43 11.44
CA THR A 4 57.96 -32.65 12.12
C THR A 4 59.03 -32.15 11.14
N ASN A 5 59.22 -32.82 9.99
CA ASN A 5 60.21 -32.45 8.98
C ASN A 5 59.92 -31.16 8.21
N ASP A 6 58.66 -30.74 8.13
CA ASP A 6 58.30 -29.50 7.44
C ASP A 6 58.45 -28.26 8.30
N LEU A 7 58.31 -28.36 9.61
CA LEU A 7 58.47 -27.22 10.53
C LEU A 7 59.90 -26.76 10.64
N THR A 8 60.91 -27.69 10.49
CA THR A 8 62.30 -27.33 10.46
C THR A 8 62.69 -26.51 9.23
N LYS A 9 62.00 -26.68 8.11
CA LYS A 9 62.19 -25.85 6.90
C LYS A 9 61.84 -24.38 7.14
N PHE A 10 60.97 -24.09 8.09
CA PHE A 10 60.58 -22.72 8.49
C PHE A 10 61.45 -22.18 9.64
N GLY A 11 62.57 -22.85 10.00
CA GLY A 11 63.50 -22.41 11.05
C GLY A 11 62.94 -22.59 12.48
N ILE A 12 61.91 -23.39 12.66
CA ILE A 12 61.30 -23.62 13.98
C ILE A 12 62.14 -24.62 14.74
N LYS A 13 62.66 -24.20 15.92
CA LYS A 13 63.53 -25.03 16.77
C LYS A 13 62.79 -25.84 17.80
N SER A 14 61.68 -25.26 18.36
CA SER A 14 60.78 -25.99 19.24
C SER A 14 59.42 -25.35 19.22
N TYR A 15 58.34 -26.10 19.51
CA TYR A 15 56.98 -25.60 19.53
C TYR A 15 56.14 -26.28 20.62
N ALA A 16 55.04 -25.56 20.98
CA ALA A 16 53.96 -26.05 21.80
C ALA A 16 52.62 -25.70 21.15
N ILE A 17 51.77 -26.71 20.93
CA ILE A 17 50.47 -26.54 20.26
C ILE A 17 49.35 -26.75 21.27
N PHE A 18 48.35 -25.82 21.25
CA PHE A 18 47.15 -25.90 22.06
C PHE A 18 45.94 -25.85 21.14
N LYS A 19 44.95 -26.71 21.43
CA LYS A 19 43.64 -26.70 20.75
C LYS A 19 42.84 -25.52 21.25
N LEU A 20 42.25 -24.75 20.33
CA LEU A 20 41.21 -23.79 20.63
C LEU A 20 39.84 -24.50 20.39
N ILE A 21 39.03 -24.57 21.42
CA ILE A 21 37.74 -25.26 21.38
C ILE A 21 36.64 -24.21 21.41
N ASN A 22 35.79 -24.20 20.37
CA ASN A 22 34.63 -23.36 20.32
C ASN A 22 33.38 -24.25 20.50
N SER A 23 32.53 -23.96 21.50
CA SER A 23 31.28 -24.66 21.78
C SER A 23 31.37 -26.19 21.81
N GLY A 24 32.54 -26.73 22.29
CA GLY A 24 32.78 -28.17 22.38
C GLY A 24 33.33 -28.83 21.11
N THR A 25 33.46 -28.11 20.03
CA THR A 25 34.05 -28.59 18.77
C THR A 25 35.44 -28.00 18.57
N PHE A 26 36.30 -28.78 17.90
CA PHE A 26 37.62 -28.32 17.49
C PHE A 26 37.49 -27.27 16.40
N ASP A 27 38.01 -26.06 16.62
CA ASP A 27 37.91 -24.94 15.69
C ASP A 27 39.30 -24.57 15.11
N SER A 28 40.29 -24.43 15.95
CA SER A 28 41.62 -23.94 15.53
C SER A 28 42.72 -24.43 16.45
N LEU A 29 43.94 -24.23 16.02
CA LEU A 29 45.15 -24.50 16.81
C LEU A 29 45.92 -23.18 17.05
N ILE A 30 46.44 -23.01 18.23
CA ILE A 30 47.43 -22.00 18.53
C ILE A 30 48.80 -22.66 18.75
N MET A 31 49.81 -22.20 18.07
CA MET A 31 51.17 -22.70 18.18
C MET A 31 52.06 -21.61 18.71
N PHE A 32 52.80 -21.92 19.77
CA PHE A 32 53.90 -21.13 20.28
C PHE A 32 55.18 -21.76 19.81
N GLN A 33 56.09 -20.98 19.24
CA GLN A 33 57.31 -21.50 18.63
C GLN A 33 58.54 -20.70 19.02
N THR A 34 59.71 -21.35 19.02
CA THR A 34 61.01 -20.71 19.12
C THR A 34 61.81 -20.92 17.84
N ILE A 35 62.47 -19.88 17.35
CA ILE A 35 63.23 -19.87 16.09
C ILE A 35 64.71 -19.69 16.28
N GLU A 36 65.19 -19.14 17.42
CA GLU A 36 66.61 -18.88 17.68
C GLU A 36 67.31 -20.05 18.34
N LYS A 37 66.66 -20.64 19.37
CA LYS A 37 67.30 -21.74 20.17
C LYS A 37 66.20 -22.82 20.44
N GLU A 38 66.68 -24.07 20.57
CA GLU A 38 65.89 -25.13 21.13
C GLU A 38 65.47 -24.81 22.56
N HIS A 39 64.20 -25.04 22.88
CA HIS A 39 63.61 -24.78 24.19
C HIS A 39 62.79 -25.96 24.68
N ASN A 40 63.17 -26.47 25.85
CA ASN A 40 62.42 -27.51 26.53
C ASN A 40 61.36 -26.87 27.43
N TRP A 41 60.12 -26.88 26.96
CA TRP A 41 59.01 -26.29 27.66
C TRP A 41 58.77 -26.94 29.03
N THR A 42 59.04 -26.20 30.12
CA THR A 42 58.70 -26.65 31.49
C THR A 42 57.22 -26.77 31.76
N GLN A 43 56.84 -27.53 32.77
CA GLN A 43 55.41 -27.67 33.16
C GLN A 43 54.77 -26.32 33.52
N ARG A 44 55.53 -25.40 34.13
CA ARG A 44 55.08 -24.06 34.46
C ARG A 44 54.80 -23.24 33.19
N GLU A 45 55.66 -23.24 32.22
CA GLU A 45 55.51 -22.55 30.95
C GLU A 45 54.31 -23.13 30.16
N ARG A 46 54.21 -24.43 30.05
CA ARG A 46 53.05 -25.10 29.40
C ARG A 46 51.72 -24.69 30.04
N LYS A 47 51.68 -24.56 31.38
CA LYS A 47 50.51 -24.07 32.10
C LYS A 47 50.21 -22.62 31.76
N GLN A 48 51.21 -21.74 31.70
CA GLN A 48 51.06 -20.34 31.31
C GLN A 48 50.57 -20.19 29.87
N LEU A 49 51.17 -20.92 28.92
CA LEU A 49 50.77 -20.91 27.52
C LEU A 49 49.34 -21.45 27.33
N ARG A 50 48.93 -22.46 28.10
CA ARG A 50 47.55 -22.95 28.12
C ARG A 50 46.60 -21.88 28.60
N ASN A 51 46.93 -21.15 29.65
CA ASN A 51 46.08 -20.05 30.14
C ASN A 51 45.94 -18.95 29.09
N ILE A 52 47.06 -18.58 28.41
CA ILE A 52 47.04 -17.61 27.31
C ILE A 52 46.15 -18.12 26.17
N SER A 53 46.26 -19.41 25.77
CA SER A 53 45.44 -20.02 24.74
C SER A 53 43.94 -19.97 25.10
N GLN A 54 43.62 -20.23 26.37
CA GLN A 54 42.22 -20.15 26.86
C GLN A 54 41.69 -18.71 26.80
N ILE A 55 42.49 -17.71 27.16
CA ILE A 55 42.13 -16.29 27.05
C ILE A 55 41.89 -15.92 25.58
N ILE A 56 42.80 -16.31 24.69
CA ILE A 56 42.63 -16.05 23.24
C ILE A 56 41.40 -16.74 22.72
N SER A 57 41.16 -18.02 23.07
CA SER A 57 39.93 -18.73 22.69
C SER A 57 38.67 -18.00 23.14
N SER A 58 38.62 -17.55 24.41
CA SER A 58 37.47 -16.82 24.94
C SER A 58 37.25 -15.47 24.25
N LEU A 59 38.30 -14.75 23.89
CA LEU A 59 38.23 -13.49 23.15
C LEU A 59 37.70 -13.71 21.71
N MET A 60 38.20 -14.73 21.02
CA MET A 60 37.73 -15.10 19.69
C MET A 60 36.27 -15.49 19.70
N MET A 61 35.85 -16.34 20.63
CA MET A 61 34.46 -16.74 20.82
C MET A 61 33.54 -15.52 21.09
N ARG A 62 33.96 -14.61 21.97
CA ARG A 62 33.24 -13.39 22.27
C ARG A 62 33.06 -12.51 21.04
N LYS A 63 34.09 -12.34 20.22
CA LYS A 63 34.05 -11.58 18.97
C LYS A 63 33.09 -12.21 17.97
N GLU A 64 33.18 -13.50 17.74
CA GLU A 64 32.30 -14.23 16.82
C GLU A 64 30.81 -14.11 17.24
N THR A 65 30.57 -14.28 18.54
CA THR A 65 29.21 -14.11 19.08
C THR A 65 28.69 -12.69 18.90
N GLN A 66 29.54 -11.68 19.10
CA GLN A 66 29.21 -10.29 18.86
C GLN A 66 28.89 -10.02 17.38
N ASP A 67 29.72 -10.53 16.48
CA ASP A 67 29.51 -10.38 15.03
C ASP A 67 28.20 -11.05 14.58
N LYS A 68 27.90 -12.25 15.07
CA LYS A 68 26.63 -12.96 14.82
C LYS A 68 25.43 -12.17 15.37
N LEU A 69 25.55 -11.59 16.54
CA LEU A 69 24.50 -10.77 17.15
C LEU A 69 24.24 -9.51 16.32
N GLU A 70 25.28 -8.83 15.88
CA GLU A 70 25.16 -7.63 15.01
C GLU A 70 24.50 -7.96 13.67
N GLN A 71 24.91 -9.08 13.04
CA GLN A 71 24.28 -9.56 11.80
C GLN A 71 22.82 -9.88 12.00
N SER A 72 22.48 -10.59 13.08
CA SER A 72 21.09 -10.91 13.42
C SER A 72 20.26 -9.66 13.67
N GLN A 73 20.78 -8.68 14.43
CA GLN A 73 20.09 -7.40 14.66
C GLN A 73 19.89 -6.61 13.37
N LYS A 74 20.87 -6.61 12.46
CA LYS A 74 20.75 -5.96 11.15
C LYS A 74 19.65 -6.59 10.31
N LEU A 75 19.63 -7.93 10.25
CA LEU A 75 18.59 -8.68 9.55
C LEU A 75 17.21 -8.43 10.14
N MET A 76 17.08 -8.49 11.48
CA MET A 76 15.81 -8.19 12.16
C MET A 76 15.32 -6.77 11.86
N ARG A 77 16.19 -5.77 11.86
CA ARG A 77 15.85 -4.39 11.49
C ARG A 77 15.38 -4.29 10.05
N GLN A 78 16.03 -5.02 9.14
CA GLN A 78 15.66 -5.04 7.74
C GLN A 78 14.27 -5.66 7.55
N LEU A 79 14.01 -6.82 8.16
CA LEU A 79 12.70 -7.48 8.10
C LEU A 79 11.59 -6.65 8.77
N ALA A 80 11.89 -5.95 9.87
CA ALA A 80 10.90 -5.14 10.58
C ALA A 80 10.51 -3.85 9.83
N PHE A 81 11.44 -3.25 9.05
CA PHE A 81 11.27 -1.91 8.52
C PHE A 81 11.34 -1.78 7.00
N TYR A 82 11.61 -2.87 6.28
CA TYR A 82 11.66 -2.86 4.82
C TYR A 82 10.71 -3.91 4.25
N ASP A 83 10.18 -3.61 3.07
CA ASP A 83 9.43 -4.57 2.28
C ASP A 83 10.40 -5.54 1.59
N ALA A 84 10.13 -6.85 1.69
CA ALA A 84 11.02 -7.88 1.19
C ALA A 84 11.03 -7.97 -0.35
N ILE A 85 9.94 -7.57 -1.01
CA ILE A 85 9.79 -7.66 -2.47
C ILE A 85 10.44 -6.44 -3.14
N TYR A 86 10.11 -5.24 -2.66
CA TYR A 86 10.50 -3.99 -3.31
C TYR A 86 11.77 -3.36 -2.73
N ASN A 87 12.26 -3.86 -1.59
CA ASN A 87 13.47 -3.38 -0.88
C ASN A 87 13.44 -1.86 -0.62
N ILE A 88 12.28 -1.36 -0.24
CA ILE A 88 12.05 0.00 0.23
C ILE A 88 11.44 -0.04 1.64
N PRO A 89 11.53 1.05 2.42
CA PRO A 89 10.89 1.13 3.73
C PRO A 89 9.41 0.75 3.67
N ASN A 90 8.95 -0.01 4.66
CA ASN A 90 7.58 -0.46 4.77
C ASN A 90 6.70 0.48 5.62
N ARG A 91 5.42 0.12 5.82
CA ARG A 91 4.46 0.88 6.63
C ARG A 91 4.94 1.11 8.07
N ALA A 92 5.59 0.12 8.69
CA ALA A 92 6.08 0.27 10.07
C ALA A 92 7.18 1.34 10.17
N ARG A 93 8.04 1.43 9.15
CA ARG A 93 9.04 2.47 9.05
C ARG A 93 8.43 3.85 8.79
N LEU A 94 7.44 3.93 7.88
CA LEU A 94 6.71 5.17 7.61
C LEU A 94 6.13 5.76 8.90
N ASN A 95 5.36 4.97 9.67
CA ASN A 95 4.73 5.43 10.90
C ASN A 95 5.78 5.98 11.89
N LYS A 96 6.88 5.23 12.08
CA LYS A 96 7.96 5.66 12.96
C LYS A 96 8.64 6.97 12.53
N ASP A 97 8.78 7.19 11.22
CA ASP A 97 9.42 8.39 10.70
C ASP A 97 8.45 9.59 10.74
N LEU A 98 7.16 9.39 10.42
CA LEU A 98 6.12 10.41 10.57
C LEU A 98 5.95 10.86 12.01
N ASP A 99 5.86 9.93 12.96
CA ASP A 99 5.76 10.27 14.39
C ASP A 99 6.90 11.16 14.89
N LYS A 100 8.12 10.95 14.36
CA LYS A 100 9.27 11.79 14.69
C LYS A 100 9.15 13.20 14.09
N ILE A 101 8.66 13.30 12.86
CA ILE A 101 8.50 14.55 12.12
C ILE A 101 7.41 15.39 12.78
N ILE A 102 6.27 14.79 13.09
CA ILE A 102 5.14 15.44 13.75
C ILE A 102 5.54 15.96 15.14
N LYS A 103 6.24 15.12 15.93
CA LYS A 103 6.75 15.56 17.25
C LYS A 103 7.72 16.74 17.20
N ARG A 104 8.38 16.97 16.05
CA ARG A 104 9.24 18.13 15.82
C ARG A 104 8.48 19.36 15.31
N ASN A 105 7.17 19.24 15.15
CA ASN A 105 6.30 20.29 14.60
C ASN A 105 6.78 20.79 13.21
N THR A 106 7.34 19.88 12.40
CA THR A 106 7.79 20.15 11.05
C THR A 106 6.57 20.15 10.12
N LYS A 107 6.51 21.10 9.19
CA LYS A 107 5.49 21.12 8.14
C LYS A 107 5.94 20.25 6.97
N GLY A 108 4.97 19.80 6.17
CA GLY A 108 5.26 19.05 4.96
C GLY A 108 4.04 18.34 4.40
N SER A 109 4.26 17.42 3.47
CA SER A 109 3.16 16.67 2.86
C SER A 109 3.42 15.16 2.85
N LEU A 110 2.33 14.41 2.97
CA LEU A 110 2.29 12.98 2.72
C LEU A 110 1.43 12.74 1.48
N ILE A 111 2.00 12.08 0.47
CA ILE A 111 1.32 11.77 -0.78
C ILE A 111 1.11 10.25 -0.87
N ALA A 112 -0.15 9.83 -0.92
CA ALA A 112 -0.51 8.46 -1.25
C ALA A 112 -0.52 8.29 -2.77
N PHE A 113 0.29 7.39 -3.29
CA PHE A 113 0.44 7.10 -4.70
C PHE A 113 0.05 5.65 -4.98
N LYS A 114 -0.99 5.43 -5.78
CA LYS A 114 -1.48 4.10 -6.16
C LYS A 114 -1.28 3.83 -7.64
N VAL A 115 -0.73 2.68 -7.95
CA VAL A 115 -0.77 2.09 -9.30
C VAL A 115 -2.09 1.33 -9.47
N THR A 116 -2.93 1.73 -10.44
CA THR A 116 -4.34 1.29 -10.47
C THR A 116 -4.59 0.04 -11.28
N ASN A 117 -3.85 -0.22 -12.36
CA ASN A 117 -4.09 -1.35 -13.27
C ASN A 117 -3.22 -2.59 -13.01
N THR A 118 -2.64 -2.72 -11.80
CA THR A 118 -1.78 -3.86 -11.43
C THR A 118 -2.50 -5.20 -11.45
N ARG A 119 -3.81 -5.24 -11.11
CA ARG A 119 -4.61 -6.48 -11.16
C ARG A 119 -4.73 -7.03 -12.58
N THR A 120 -5.01 -6.17 -13.55
CA THR A 120 -5.10 -6.54 -14.96
C THR A 120 -3.75 -7.06 -15.46
N LEU A 121 -2.67 -6.38 -15.11
CA LEU A 121 -1.31 -6.81 -15.47
C LEU A 121 -0.95 -8.15 -14.82
N SER A 122 -1.27 -8.37 -13.57
CA SER A 122 -1.06 -9.66 -12.90
C SER A 122 -1.89 -10.78 -13.54
N ALA A 123 -3.12 -10.51 -13.96
CA ALA A 123 -3.98 -11.50 -14.59
C ALA A 123 -3.47 -11.93 -15.99
N VAL A 124 -2.89 -10.98 -16.74
CA VAL A 124 -2.39 -11.23 -18.10
C VAL A 124 -0.96 -11.78 -18.10
N TYR A 125 -0.06 -11.19 -17.31
CA TYR A 125 1.39 -11.47 -17.34
C TYR A 125 1.92 -12.23 -16.12
N GLY A 126 1.06 -12.50 -15.13
CA GLY A 126 1.42 -13.19 -13.89
C GLY A 126 1.96 -12.26 -12.79
N HIS A 127 2.00 -12.80 -11.56
CA HIS A 127 2.39 -12.02 -10.37
C HIS A 127 3.85 -11.57 -10.41
N THR A 128 4.76 -12.44 -10.85
CA THR A 128 6.20 -12.11 -10.94
C THR A 128 6.44 -10.90 -11.82
N TYR A 129 5.73 -10.80 -12.94
CA TYR A 129 5.82 -9.66 -13.84
C TYR A 129 5.34 -8.36 -13.17
N SER A 130 4.19 -8.43 -12.50
CA SER A 130 3.65 -7.29 -11.75
C SER A 130 4.59 -6.81 -10.64
N ASP A 131 5.25 -7.75 -9.93
CA ASP A 131 6.23 -7.42 -8.90
C ASP A 131 7.48 -6.75 -9.46
N MET A 132 7.97 -7.23 -10.61
CA MET A 132 9.10 -6.60 -11.30
C MET A 132 8.76 -5.17 -11.75
N LEU A 133 7.55 -4.95 -12.29
CA LEU A 133 7.06 -3.63 -12.66
C LEU A 133 6.99 -2.70 -11.45
N LEU A 134 6.36 -3.13 -10.35
CA LEU A 134 6.26 -2.34 -9.13
C LEU A 134 7.63 -2.05 -8.51
N ARG A 135 8.59 -2.97 -8.64
CA ARG A 135 9.99 -2.73 -8.24
C ARG A 135 10.64 -1.63 -9.06
N SER A 136 10.40 -1.60 -10.39
CA SER A 136 10.91 -0.54 -11.25
C SER A 136 10.27 0.82 -10.94
N ILE A 137 8.97 0.83 -10.62
CA ILE A 137 8.28 2.03 -10.14
C ILE A 137 8.85 2.49 -8.80
N ALA A 138 9.06 1.58 -7.85
CA ALA A 138 9.66 1.90 -6.56
C ALA A 138 11.07 2.52 -6.72
N GLN A 139 11.87 1.99 -7.64
CA GLN A 139 13.19 2.55 -7.95
C GLN A 139 13.07 3.94 -8.57
N TYR A 140 12.17 4.12 -9.54
CA TYR A 140 11.90 5.44 -10.13
C TYR A 140 11.50 6.48 -9.07
N LEU A 141 10.61 6.11 -8.12
CA LEU A 141 10.19 6.99 -7.05
C LEU A 141 11.35 7.35 -6.10
N LYS A 142 12.30 6.45 -5.85
CA LYS A 142 13.51 6.73 -5.06
C LYS A 142 14.48 7.66 -5.77
N ASP A 143 14.55 7.57 -7.09
CA ASP A 143 15.48 8.34 -7.92
C ASP A 143 14.92 9.72 -8.34
N LEU A 144 13.76 10.10 -7.78
CA LEU A 144 13.18 11.43 -8.03
C LEU A 144 14.14 12.55 -7.56
N PRO A 145 14.32 13.61 -8.35
CA PRO A 145 15.20 14.72 -8.01
C PRO A 145 14.55 15.67 -6.97
N VAL A 146 14.06 15.09 -5.86
CA VAL A 146 13.40 15.83 -4.78
C VAL A 146 14.19 15.59 -3.50
N LYS A 147 14.62 16.68 -2.88
CA LYS A 147 15.42 16.63 -1.65
C LYS A 147 14.62 15.99 -0.51
N ASP A 148 15.29 15.11 0.23
CA ASP A 148 14.79 14.47 1.46
C ASP A 148 13.45 13.73 1.31
N ILE A 149 13.07 13.34 0.08
CA ILE A 149 11.87 12.53 -0.15
C ILE A 149 11.99 11.16 0.50
N GLY A 150 11.03 10.79 1.34
CA GLY A 150 10.87 9.45 1.87
C GLY A 150 9.92 8.63 1.00
N VAL A 151 10.35 7.46 0.50
CA VAL A 151 9.52 6.56 -0.29
C VAL A 151 9.28 5.29 0.49
N TYR A 152 8.00 4.92 0.67
CA TYR A 152 7.57 3.79 1.48
C TYR A 152 6.56 2.94 0.71
N TYR A 153 6.68 1.62 0.84
CA TYR A 153 5.61 0.72 0.40
C TYR A 153 4.57 0.58 1.51
N PHE A 154 3.32 0.84 1.18
CA PHE A 154 2.25 0.81 2.17
C PHE A 154 1.43 -0.48 2.10
N THR A 155 0.78 -0.75 0.97
CA THR A 155 0.00 -1.98 0.70
C THR A 155 -0.57 -1.96 -0.72
N ASN A 156 -0.84 -3.13 -1.32
CA ASN A 156 -1.63 -3.26 -2.55
C ASN A 156 -1.27 -2.26 -3.67
N ALA A 157 0.01 -2.17 -4.01
CA ALA A 157 0.54 -1.21 -4.99
C ALA A 157 0.30 0.27 -4.62
N ILE A 158 0.18 0.56 -3.32
CA ILE A 158 0.17 1.92 -2.77
C ILE A 158 1.55 2.21 -2.19
N PHE A 159 2.13 3.30 -2.64
CA PHE A 159 3.34 3.90 -2.08
C PHE A 159 2.96 5.16 -1.30
N MET A 160 3.70 5.48 -0.27
CA MET A 160 3.60 6.74 0.44
C MET A 160 4.88 7.54 0.21
N LEU A 161 4.73 8.77 -0.24
CA LEU A 161 5.83 9.71 -0.45
C LEU A 161 5.73 10.77 0.63
N ASN A 162 6.75 10.87 1.47
CA ASN A 162 6.83 11.88 2.51
C ASN A 162 7.78 12.98 2.08
N LEU A 163 7.31 14.22 2.09
CA LEU A 163 8.06 15.42 1.74
C LEU A 163 8.11 16.34 2.98
N PRO A 164 9.14 16.23 3.81
CA PRO A 164 9.32 17.18 4.91
C PRO A 164 9.72 18.56 4.38
N ASP A 165 9.35 19.59 5.12
CA ASP A 165 9.67 21.01 4.84
C ASP A 165 9.26 21.49 3.44
N CYS A 166 8.22 20.89 2.84
CA CYS A 166 7.74 21.30 1.52
C CYS A 166 6.56 22.27 1.60
N THR A 167 6.44 23.12 0.60
CA THR A 167 5.29 24.00 0.35
C THR A 167 4.20 23.27 -0.44
N ASP A 168 2.98 23.81 -0.42
CA ASP A 168 1.85 23.30 -1.22
C ASP A 168 2.19 23.25 -2.72
N ASN A 169 2.90 24.25 -3.22
CA ASN A 169 3.32 24.32 -4.63
C ASN A 169 4.35 23.24 -4.97
N GLU A 170 5.29 22.96 -4.09
CA GLU A 170 6.29 21.89 -4.31
C GLU A 170 5.63 20.52 -4.32
N ALA A 171 4.70 20.25 -3.40
CA ALA A 171 3.92 19.03 -3.39
C ALA A 171 3.08 18.88 -4.67
N LYS A 172 2.43 19.96 -5.12
CA LYS A 172 1.66 20.01 -6.37
C LYS A 172 2.54 19.74 -7.59
N ASN A 173 3.68 20.41 -7.69
CA ASN A 173 4.62 20.23 -8.81
C ASN A 173 5.12 18.79 -8.91
N LEU A 174 5.44 18.16 -7.79
CA LEU A 174 5.82 16.74 -7.76
C LEU A 174 4.70 15.85 -8.30
N VAL A 175 3.48 16.06 -7.84
CA VAL A 175 2.32 15.27 -8.27
C VAL A 175 2.05 15.45 -9.77
N GLU A 176 2.12 16.65 -10.29
CA GLU A 176 1.95 16.95 -11.72
C GLU A 176 3.06 16.29 -12.57
N MET A 177 4.30 16.30 -12.08
CA MET A 177 5.42 15.60 -12.71
C MET A 177 5.18 14.08 -12.74
N LEU A 178 4.71 13.50 -11.66
CA LEU A 178 4.36 12.07 -11.60
C LEU A 178 3.23 11.73 -12.58
N ILE A 179 2.16 12.50 -12.59
CA ILE A 179 1.05 12.31 -13.55
C ILE A 179 1.55 12.39 -14.99
N HIS A 180 2.38 13.38 -15.31
CA HIS A 180 2.95 13.50 -16.64
C HIS A 180 3.81 12.29 -17.02
N ARG A 181 4.62 11.75 -16.08
CA ARG A 181 5.41 10.54 -16.32
C ARG A 181 4.52 9.33 -16.55
N PHE A 182 3.45 9.15 -15.76
CA PHE A 182 2.54 8.01 -15.85
C PHE A 182 1.52 8.12 -17.00
N SER A 183 1.44 9.27 -17.66
CA SER A 183 0.73 9.43 -18.93
C SER A 183 1.50 8.89 -20.13
N LYS A 184 2.79 8.60 -19.96
CA LYS A 184 3.65 7.99 -20.98
C LYS A 184 3.81 6.50 -20.72
N PRO A 185 3.96 5.67 -21.79
CA PRO A 185 4.20 4.24 -21.62
C PRO A 185 5.46 3.94 -20.79
N TRP A 186 5.43 2.82 -20.12
CA TRP A 186 6.56 2.24 -19.42
C TRP A 186 7.13 1.10 -20.23
N LYS A 187 8.42 1.19 -20.54
CA LYS A 187 9.15 0.11 -21.19
C LYS A 187 9.59 -0.93 -20.16
N PHE A 188 9.24 -2.19 -20.44
CA PHE A 188 9.59 -3.32 -19.60
C PHE A 188 10.07 -4.47 -20.48
N GLY A 189 11.39 -4.67 -20.56
CA GLY A 189 11.98 -5.52 -21.58
C GLY A 189 11.73 -4.94 -22.97
N GLU A 190 11.08 -5.72 -23.84
CA GLU A 190 10.67 -5.32 -25.20
C GLU A 190 9.26 -4.74 -25.25
N ASP A 191 8.48 -4.90 -24.17
CA ASP A 191 7.08 -4.49 -24.10
C ASP A 191 6.89 -3.06 -23.58
N GLU A 192 5.87 -2.37 -24.09
CA GLU A 192 5.43 -1.07 -23.60
C GLU A 192 4.05 -1.17 -22.95
N HIS A 193 3.92 -0.66 -21.73
CA HIS A 193 2.68 -0.71 -20.96
C HIS A 193 2.20 0.67 -20.53
N SER A 194 0.91 0.91 -20.71
CA SER A 194 0.25 2.05 -20.11
C SER A 194 -0.03 1.76 -18.64
N ILE A 195 0.65 2.49 -17.74
CA ILE A 195 0.48 2.37 -16.30
C ILE A 195 -0.28 3.58 -15.79
N HIS A 196 -1.34 3.33 -15.05
CA HIS A 196 -2.18 4.39 -14.50
C HIS A 196 -1.95 4.56 -13.00
N CYS A 197 -2.09 5.81 -12.54
CA CYS A 197 -1.93 6.14 -11.13
C CYS A 197 -3.04 7.06 -10.62
N SER A 198 -3.21 7.07 -9.30
CA SER A 198 -4.02 8.04 -8.58
C SER A 198 -3.25 8.51 -7.36
N LEU A 199 -3.28 9.81 -7.10
CA LEU A 199 -2.52 10.42 -6.00
C LEU A 199 -3.45 11.19 -5.06
N GLY A 200 -3.15 11.11 -3.76
CA GLY A 200 -3.83 11.89 -2.73
C GLY A 200 -2.82 12.61 -1.85
N ILE A 201 -3.04 13.89 -1.61
CA ILE A 201 -2.11 14.75 -0.89
C ILE A 201 -2.74 15.18 0.43
N ALA A 202 -2.02 14.97 1.53
CA ALA A 202 -2.34 15.49 2.84
C ALA A 202 -1.17 16.28 3.39
N PHE A 203 -1.44 17.42 4.04
CA PHE A 203 -0.44 18.26 4.67
C PHE A 203 -0.42 18.05 6.17
N TYR A 204 0.76 18.03 6.73
CA TYR A 204 0.92 18.01 8.18
C TYR A 204 1.53 19.33 8.68
N PRO A 205 1.09 19.83 9.87
CA PRO A 205 0.17 19.16 10.81
C PRO A 205 -1.33 19.32 10.49
N GLU A 206 -1.73 20.05 9.42
CA GLU A 206 -3.11 20.50 9.18
C GLU A 206 -4.10 19.34 8.99
N ASN A 207 -3.68 18.22 8.38
CA ASN A 207 -4.55 17.11 8.01
C ASN A 207 -4.38 15.86 8.88
N GLY A 208 -3.65 15.96 9.99
CA GLY A 208 -3.50 14.89 10.99
C GLY A 208 -2.45 15.20 12.03
N GLU A 209 -2.75 14.79 13.27
CA GLU A 209 -1.88 14.98 14.43
C GLU A 209 -0.96 13.78 14.68
N ASP A 210 -1.21 12.66 14.00
CA ASP A 210 -0.41 11.45 14.07
C ASP A 210 -0.23 10.79 12.69
N ALA A 211 0.60 9.75 12.65
CA ALA A 211 0.91 9.02 11.42
C ALA A 211 -0.31 8.30 10.82
N GLU A 212 -1.23 7.81 11.65
CA GLU A 212 -2.41 7.08 11.21
C GLU A 212 -3.42 8.01 10.55
N GLU A 213 -3.69 9.16 11.16
CA GLU A 213 -4.56 10.18 10.60
C GLU A 213 -4.04 10.71 9.26
N LEU A 214 -2.75 11.01 9.17
CA LEU A 214 -2.14 11.46 7.92
C LEU A 214 -2.21 10.41 6.81
N CYS A 215 -1.91 9.15 7.11
CA CYS A 215 -2.04 8.06 6.14
C CYS A 215 -3.49 7.90 5.68
N LYS A 216 -4.45 8.03 6.59
CA LYS A 216 -5.88 8.00 6.29
C LYS A 216 -6.30 9.18 5.41
N ALA A 217 -5.86 10.39 5.73
CA ALA A 217 -6.12 11.60 4.97
C ALA A 217 -5.60 11.49 3.53
N ALA A 218 -4.32 11.16 3.36
CA ALA A 218 -3.71 10.98 2.04
C ALA A 218 -4.39 9.87 1.22
N SER A 219 -4.69 8.72 1.86
CA SER A 219 -5.40 7.62 1.21
C SER A 219 -6.81 8.01 0.79
N THR A 220 -7.53 8.76 1.62
CA THR A 220 -8.89 9.26 1.32
C THR A 220 -8.87 10.16 0.09
N ALA A 221 -7.95 11.11 0.01
CA ALA A 221 -7.76 11.97 -1.15
C ALA A 221 -7.42 11.15 -2.42
N MET A 222 -6.52 10.17 -2.31
CA MET A 222 -6.13 9.27 -3.40
C MET A 222 -7.32 8.49 -3.99
N TYR A 223 -8.19 7.94 -3.14
CA TYR A 223 -9.36 7.21 -3.59
C TYR A 223 -10.36 8.13 -4.30
N ARG A 224 -10.51 9.37 -3.85
CA ARG A 224 -11.33 10.36 -4.55
C ARG A 224 -10.77 10.73 -5.91
N ALA A 225 -9.44 10.94 -6.01
CA ALA A 225 -8.80 11.20 -7.29
C ALA A 225 -9.14 10.12 -8.33
N ARG A 226 -9.20 8.85 -7.91
CA ARG A 226 -9.53 7.71 -8.75
C ARG A 226 -10.96 7.77 -9.33
N GLU A 227 -11.92 8.31 -8.60
CA GLU A 227 -13.33 8.42 -9.03
C GLU A 227 -13.51 9.37 -10.21
N PHE A 228 -12.63 10.36 -10.35
CA PHE A 228 -12.78 11.39 -11.38
C PHE A 228 -12.15 11.04 -12.71
N LYS A 229 -10.94 10.49 -12.71
CA LYS A 229 -10.16 10.26 -13.94
C LYS A 229 -8.96 9.35 -13.69
N GLN A 230 -8.50 8.65 -14.73
CA GLN A 230 -7.18 8.01 -14.72
C GLN A 230 -6.08 9.08 -14.69
N ASN A 231 -4.97 8.78 -14.03
CA ASN A 231 -3.84 9.72 -13.86
C ASN A 231 -4.31 11.06 -13.28
N SER A 232 -4.82 11.04 -12.06
CA SER A 232 -5.39 12.20 -11.39
C SER A 232 -4.90 12.32 -9.95
N TYR A 233 -5.08 13.49 -9.36
CA TYR A 233 -4.77 13.73 -7.96
C TYR A 233 -5.87 14.54 -7.27
N ALA A 234 -5.90 14.45 -5.94
CA ALA A 234 -6.75 15.29 -5.10
C ALA A 234 -6.02 15.68 -3.82
N PHE A 235 -6.32 16.87 -3.32
CA PHE A 235 -5.93 17.29 -1.98
C PHE A 235 -6.95 16.79 -0.95
N TYR A 236 -6.47 16.41 0.23
CA TYR A 236 -7.36 16.12 1.33
C TYR A 236 -8.04 17.39 1.82
N SER A 237 -9.35 17.31 2.02
CA SER A 237 -10.11 18.34 2.72
C SER A 237 -11.04 17.64 3.71
N GLY A 238 -11.19 18.18 4.92
CA GLY A 238 -12.01 17.57 5.97
C GLY A 238 -13.48 17.36 5.59
N SER A 239 -13.98 18.06 4.56
CA SER A 239 -15.29 17.80 3.94
C SER A 239 -15.36 16.45 3.22
N LEU A 240 -14.21 15.93 2.74
CA LEU A 240 -14.14 14.65 2.03
C LEU A 240 -14.41 13.43 2.93
N GLU A 241 -13.92 13.47 4.15
CA GLU A 241 -14.14 12.38 5.10
C GLU A 241 -15.63 12.29 5.49
N ARG A 242 -16.27 13.44 5.73
CA ARG A 242 -17.72 13.49 5.95
C ARG A 242 -18.51 12.94 4.78
N THR A 243 -18.12 13.27 3.55
CA THR A 243 -18.77 12.75 2.33
C THR A 243 -18.59 11.23 2.18
N ARG A 244 -17.41 10.69 2.52
CA ARG A 244 -17.15 9.22 2.46
C ARG A 244 -17.88 8.45 3.55
N MET A 245 -17.87 8.94 4.78
CA MET A 245 -18.65 8.32 5.87
C MET A 245 -20.14 8.34 5.54
N PHE A 246 -20.62 9.43 4.93
CA PHE A 246 -21.98 9.54 4.42
C PHE A 246 -22.27 8.51 3.32
N ALA A 247 -21.38 8.38 2.31
CA ALA A 247 -21.54 7.40 1.24
C ALA A 247 -21.54 5.95 1.74
N ALA A 248 -20.59 5.59 2.60
CA ALA A 248 -20.52 4.24 3.17
C ALA A 248 -21.73 3.90 4.05
N SER A 249 -22.22 4.87 4.83
CA SER A 249 -23.42 4.72 5.63
C SER A 249 -24.68 4.59 4.74
N LEU A 250 -24.74 5.35 3.65
CA LEU A 250 -25.82 5.29 2.69
C LEU A 250 -25.81 3.97 1.90
N GLU A 251 -24.65 3.42 1.55
CA GLU A 251 -24.50 2.09 0.91
C GLU A 251 -25.03 0.94 1.79
N GLN A 252 -24.80 0.99 3.07
CA GLN A 252 -25.40 0.02 3.99
C GLN A 252 -26.92 0.21 4.06
N HIS A 253 -27.36 1.45 4.17
CA HIS A 253 -28.76 1.78 4.38
C HIS A 253 -29.65 1.44 3.16
N ILE A 254 -29.17 1.63 1.93
CA ILE A 254 -29.91 1.22 0.72
C ILE A 254 -30.18 -0.28 0.70
N ARG A 255 -29.22 -1.12 1.15
CA ARG A 255 -29.43 -2.58 1.25
C ARG A 255 -30.57 -2.91 2.23
N GLU A 256 -30.59 -2.22 3.37
CA GLU A 256 -31.63 -2.38 4.38
C GLU A 256 -33.00 -1.97 3.83
N CYS A 257 -33.11 -0.81 3.16
CA CYS A 257 -34.33 -0.33 2.56
C CYS A 257 -34.88 -1.24 1.44
N ILE A 258 -34.00 -1.76 0.60
CA ILE A 258 -34.37 -2.72 -0.47
C ILE A 258 -34.89 -4.02 0.14
N ASN A 259 -34.19 -4.56 1.15
CA ASN A 259 -34.59 -5.79 1.83
C ASN A 259 -35.88 -5.62 2.65
N ASP A 260 -36.20 -4.41 3.07
CA ASP A 260 -37.41 -4.02 3.79
C ASP A 260 -38.56 -3.58 2.82
N GLY A 261 -38.65 -4.26 1.69
CA GLY A 261 -39.73 -4.05 0.72
C GLY A 261 -39.62 -2.71 -0.03
N MET A 262 -38.43 -2.24 -0.35
CA MET A 262 -38.19 -0.98 -1.08
C MET A 262 -38.67 0.25 -0.28
N ARG A 263 -38.41 0.26 1.03
CA ARG A 263 -38.77 1.34 1.92
C ARG A 263 -38.25 2.69 1.44
N GLY A 264 -39.12 3.68 1.32
CA GLY A 264 -38.83 5.04 0.88
C GLY A 264 -38.71 5.19 -0.65
N PHE A 265 -38.79 4.10 -1.41
CA PHE A 265 -38.83 4.17 -2.87
C PHE A 265 -40.25 4.52 -3.34
N SER A 266 -40.33 5.33 -4.40
CA SER A 266 -41.56 5.72 -5.06
C SER A 266 -41.35 5.99 -6.53
N LEU A 267 -42.40 5.91 -7.34
CA LEU A 267 -42.37 6.35 -8.73
C LEU A 267 -43.00 7.74 -8.88
N ARG A 268 -42.42 8.53 -9.78
CA ARG A 268 -43.03 9.76 -10.32
C ARG A 268 -43.24 9.56 -11.78
N PHE A 269 -44.39 9.98 -12.27
CA PHE A 269 -44.79 9.82 -13.67
C PHE A 269 -44.82 11.18 -14.35
N GLN A 270 -44.12 11.29 -15.48
CA GLN A 270 -44.13 12.48 -16.32
C GLN A 270 -45.01 12.20 -17.55
N PRO A 271 -46.12 12.91 -17.74
CA PRO A 271 -47.04 12.64 -18.85
C PRO A 271 -46.40 12.97 -20.20
N SER A 272 -46.70 12.13 -21.21
CA SER A 272 -46.37 12.33 -22.60
C SER A 272 -47.63 12.71 -23.38
N PHE A 273 -47.51 13.72 -24.21
CA PHE A 273 -48.65 14.28 -24.96
C PHE A 273 -48.49 14.00 -26.45
N SER A 274 -49.61 13.75 -27.11
CA SER A 274 -49.69 13.70 -28.57
C SER A 274 -49.41 15.06 -29.17
N ALA A 275 -48.48 15.11 -30.14
CA ALA A 275 -48.18 16.36 -30.85
C ALA A 275 -49.28 16.78 -31.83
N VAL A 276 -50.30 15.92 -32.07
CA VAL A 276 -51.39 16.18 -33.02
C VAL A 276 -52.55 16.93 -32.37
N ASP A 277 -52.96 16.48 -31.18
CA ASP A 277 -54.16 16.96 -30.53
C ASP A 277 -53.98 17.36 -29.04
N GLY A 278 -52.79 17.20 -28.52
CA GLY A 278 -52.45 17.53 -27.12
C GLY A 278 -53.00 16.55 -26.08
N SER A 279 -53.59 15.42 -26.50
CA SER A 279 -54.08 14.38 -25.60
C SER A 279 -52.93 13.67 -24.89
N ILE A 280 -53.16 13.17 -23.68
CA ILE A 280 -52.19 12.33 -22.95
C ILE A 280 -52.20 10.94 -23.60
N ILE A 281 -51.05 10.49 -24.06
CA ILE A 281 -50.85 9.18 -24.71
C ILE A 281 -50.08 8.18 -23.83
N GLY A 282 -49.44 8.64 -22.77
CA GLY A 282 -48.68 7.80 -21.86
C GLY A 282 -47.91 8.62 -20.84
N CYS A 283 -46.97 7.98 -20.20
CA CYS A 283 -46.05 8.68 -19.31
C CYS A 283 -44.68 7.97 -19.26
N GLU A 284 -43.69 8.65 -18.74
CA GLU A 284 -42.39 8.08 -18.37
C GLU A 284 -42.30 7.96 -16.85
N SER A 285 -41.84 6.79 -16.36
CA SER A 285 -41.67 6.54 -14.93
C SER A 285 -40.30 6.89 -14.47
N PHE A 286 -40.20 7.56 -13.33
CA PHE A 286 -38.95 7.97 -12.70
C PHE A 286 -38.92 7.50 -11.25
N VAL A 287 -37.94 6.68 -10.90
CA VAL A 287 -37.73 6.28 -9.50
C VAL A 287 -37.27 7.47 -8.66
N ARG A 288 -37.77 7.50 -7.43
CA ARG A 288 -37.34 8.43 -6.37
C ARG A 288 -37.11 7.65 -5.10
N TRP A 289 -36.05 7.99 -4.38
CA TRP A 289 -35.82 7.45 -3.06
C TRP A 289 -35.73 8.58 -2.05
N HIS A 290 -36.65 8.58 -1.10
CA HIS A 290 -36.68 9.47 0.03
C HIS A 290 -36.46 8.66 1.31
N ASP A 291 -35.45 9.05 2.07
CA ASP A 291 -35.11 8.40 3.31
C ASP A 291 -35.28 9.38 4.48
N GLU A 292 -35.77 8.88 5.63
CA GLU A 292 -35.99 9.72 6.81
C GLU A 292 -34.72 10.33 7.38
N GLN A 293 -33.58 9.62 7.28
CA GLN A 293 -32.29 10.05 7.79
C GLN A 293 -31.51 10.90 6.77
N TYR A 294 -31.57 10.53 5.50
CA TYR A 294 -30.74 11.10 4.44
C TYR A 294 -31.51 12.05 3.50
N GLY A 295 -32.81 12.12 3.64
CA GLY A 295 -33.67 12.97 2.79
C GLY A 295 -33.82 12.42 1.38
N ASN A 296 -34.02 13.33 0.41
CA ASN A 296 -34.13 12.95 -1.00
C ASN A 296 -32.79 12.61 -1.60
N ILE A 297 -32.60 11.38 -2.06
CA ILE A 297 -31.37 10.92 -2.71
C ILE A 297 -31.50 11.13 -4.22
N PRO A 298 -30.61 11.93 -4.84
CA PRO A 298 -30.63 12.14 -6.28
C PRO A 298 -30.32 10.85 -7.06
N ASN A 299 -30.94 10.66 -8.21
CA ASN A 299 -30.72 9.52 -9.08
C ASN A 299 -29.23 9.41 -9.53
N SER A 300 -28.54 10.53 -9.69
CA SER A 300 -27.10 10.58 -9.96
C SER A 300 -26.23 9.99 -8.85
N THR A 301 -26.75 9.85 -7.64
CA THR A 301 -26.10 9.16 -6.50
C THR A 301 -26.64 7.73 -6.36
N LEU A 302 -27.96 7.53 -6.51
CA LEU A 302 -28.63 6.25 -6.33
C LEU A 302 -28.12 5.19 -7.33
N PHE A 303 -28.13 5.47 -8.63
CA PHE A 303 -27.82 4.46 -9.65
C PHE A 303 -26.35 4.00 -9.63
N PRO A 304 -25.33 4.88 -9.59
CA PRO A 304 -23.94 4.43 -9.49
C PRO A 304 -23.69 3.62 -8.21
N MET A 305 -24.37 3.95 -7.12
CA MET A 305 -24.26 3.21 -5.86
C MET A 305 -24.92 1.82 -5.98
N ALA A 306 -26.14 1.75 -6.55
CA ALA A 306 -26.83 0.48 -6.77
C ALA A 306 -26.03 -0.44 -7.71
N GLU A 307 -25.41 0.09 -8.76
CA GLU A 307 -24.53 -0.64 -9.67
C GLU A 307 -23.31 -1.22 -8.96
N ASN A 308 -22.60 -0.39 -8.18
CA ASN A 308 -21.45 -0.83 -7.38
C ASN A 308 -21.79 -1.93 -6.38
N LEU A 309 -23.02 -1.94 -5.87
CA LEU A 309 -23.53 -2.91 -4.91
C LEU A 309 -24.16 -4.15 -5.57
N GLY A 310 -24.30 -4.15 -6.90
CA GLY A 310 -24.99 -5.21 -7.65
C GLY A 310 -26.50 -5.26 -7.41
N LEU A 311 -27.13 -4.12 -7.04
CA LEU A 311 -28.54 -4.03 -6.67
C LEU A 311 -29.41 -3.42 -7.77
N SER A 312 -28.84 -2.97 -8.90
CA SER A 312 -29.58 -2.34 -10.00
C SER A 312 -30.75 -3.21 -10.48
N HIS A 313 -30.49 -4.51 -10.70
CA HIS A 313 -31.53 -5.44 -11.18
C HIS A 313 -32.70 -5.59 -10.21
N VAL A 314 -32.53 -5.39 -8.91
CA VAL A 314 -33.60 -5.44 -7.93
C VAL A 314 -34.47 -4.18 -8.03
N ILE A 315 -33.82 -3.01 -8.18
CA ILE A 315 -34.51 -1.74 -8.37
C ILE A 315 -35.28 -1.74 -9.70
N ASP A 316 -34.63 -2.19 -10.79
CA ASP A 316 -35.22 -2.26 -12.12
C ASP A 316 -36.45 -3.18 -12.14
N GLY A 317 -36.36 -4.36 -11.50
CA GLY A 317 -37.48 -5.28 -11.34
C GLY A 317 -38.68 -4.64 -10.62
N TRP A 318 -38.43 -3.96 -9.52
CA TRP A 318 -39.44 -3.26 -8.75
C TRP A 318 -40.06 -2.10 -9.54
N VAL A 319 -39.26 -1.31 -10.25
CA VAL A 319 -39.73 -0.22 -11.11
C VAL A 319 -40.62 -0.76 -12.21
N MET A 320 -40.23 -1.86 -12.85
CA MET A 320 -41.03 -2.51 -13.90
C MET A 320 -42.40 -2.97 -13.36
N GLU A 321 -42.41 -3.70 -12.24
CA GLU A 321 -43.60 -4.21 -11.61
C GLU A 321 -44.59 -3.07 -11.29
N ARG A 322 -44.11 -2.02 -10.59
CA ARG A 322 -44.94 -0.87 -10.23
C ARG A 322 -45.42 -0.05 -11.42
N SER A 323 -44.61 0.05 -12.47
CA SER A 323 -45.01 0.73 -13.72
C SER A 323 -46.08 -0.04 -14.48
N CYS A 324 -46.01 -1.39 -14.50
CA CYS A 324 -47.08 -2.23 -15.08
C CYS A 324 -48.38 -2.14 -14.30
N GLU A 325 -48.33 -2.17 -12.97
CA GLU A 325 -49.49 -1.99 -12.11
C GLU A 325 -50.20 -0.64 -12.41
N PHE A 326 -49.42 0.45 -12.41
CA PHE A 326 -49.93 1.78 -12.73
C PHE A 326 -50.54 1.87 -14.15
N CYS A 327 -49.83 1.30 -15.15
CA CYS A 327 -50.31 1.25 -16.53
C CYS A 327 -51.68 0.57 -16.60
N LYS A 328 -51.81 -0.58 -15.93
CA LYS A 328 -53.08 -1.31 -15.90
C LYS A 328 -54.20 -0.53 -15.20
N GLU A 329 -53.95 0.12 -14.07
CA GLU A 329 -54.90 0.96 -13.37
C GLU A 329 -55.45 2.06 -14.30
N ILE A 330 -54.63 2.72 -15.10
CA ILE A 330 -55.00 3.76 -16.03
C ILE A 330 -55.81 3.18 -17.21
N GLN A 331 -55.41 2.02 -17.74
CA GLN A 331 -56.15 1.34 -18.81
C GLN A 331 -57.54 0.88 -18.34
N ASP A 332 -57.63 0.31 -17.14
CA ASP A 332 -58.90 -0.09 -16.52
C ASP A 332 -59.85 1.13 -16.22
N ALA A 333 -59.25 2.32 -16.05
CA ALA A 333 -59.98 3.57 -15.92
C ALA A 333 -60.51 4.16 -17.26
N GLY A 334 -60.30 3.45 -18.39
CA GLY A 334 -60.84 3.79 -19.70
C GLY A 334 -59.85 4.36 -20.71
N PHE A 335 -58.54 4.40 -20.39
CA PHE A 335 -57.46 4.83 -21.30
C PHE A 335 -56.77 3.62 -21.91
N GLU A 336 -57.47 2.81 -22.72
CA GLU A 336 -57.02 1.50 -23.21
C GLU A 336 -55.62 1.52 -23.90
N ASN A 337 -55.28 2.62 -24.57
CA ASN A 337 -54.00 2.77 -25.30
C ASN A 337 -52.89 3.47 -24.52
N PHE A 338 -53.10 3.67 -23.21
CA PHE A 338 -52.10 4.33 -22.35
C PHE A 338 -50.85 3.46 -22.21
N THR A 339 -49.69 4.08 -22.33
CA THR A 339 -48.38 3.39 -22.22
C THR A 339 -47.53 4.02 -21.13
N VAL A 340 -46.67 3.21 -20.50
CA VAL A 340 -45.67 3.68 -19.54
C VAL A 340 -44.28 3.32 -20.05
N SER A 341 -43.40 4.31 -20.22
CA SER A 341 -42.00 4.12 -20.54
C SER A 341 -41.16 3.98 -19.27
N VAL A 342 -40.24 3.04 -19.26
CA VAL A 342 -39.35 2.74 -18.13
C VAL A 342 -37.88 2.83 -18.61
N ASN A 343 -37.05 3.51 -17.85
CA ASN A 343 -35.59 3.54 -18.05
C ASN A 343 -34.97 2.39 -17.26
N LEU A 344 -34.20 1.50 -17.92
CA LEU A 344 -33.55 0.34 -17.33
C LEU A 344 -32.02 0.46 -17.46
#